data_d6ad5444ae72fed742ed5e16a02a3e22
#
_entry.id   d6ad5444ae72fed742ed5e16a02a3e22
#
_cell.length_a   1.000
_cell.length_b   1.000
_cell.length_c   1.000
_cell.angle_alpha   90.00
_cell.angle_beta   90.00
_cell.angle_gamma   90.00
#
_symmetry.space_group_name_H-M   'P 1'
#
loop_
_entity.id
_entity.type
_entity.pdbx_description
1 polymer ?
#
loop_
_entity_poly.entity_id
_entity_poly.type
_entity_poly.pdbx_seq_one_letter_code
_entity_poly.pdbx_strand_id
1 'polypeptide(L)'
;MVKSAGLKLWVTPHYSDTWADPGAQNPPVAWSGLDYVNVRDKVYEHTANITAILNPDFIQIGNEVNNGFLFPHGNIHHNKTQFMELLQIGSKAVRDTSVHARIMIHYAGLEFATPFFENLTSVDYDIAGISYYPFWHGKSIQRVGETLQEIAAETNKDVIIAETAYPFTLDWNDWTHNIIGSEDQIILPEYPASPQGQLDFVSELKQEVLDVQRGLGFCYWGAEMVSWDGPESFNGSSWENQAIFDFDSRLLPVAGAFGFESS
;
A
#
# COMPACT_ATOMS: atom_id res chain seq x y z
N MET A 1 21.27 2.10 5.37
CA MET A 1 21.31 0.85 4.56
C MET A 1 20.57 1.01 3.24
N VAL A 2 19.24 1.28 3.18
CA VAL A 2 18.49 1.41 1.91
C VAL A 2 19.12 2.42 0.95
N LYS A 3 19.29 3.66 1.37
CA LYS A 3 19.87 4.73 0.54
C LYS A 3 21.35 4.48 0.15
N SER A 4 22.12 3.79 0.97
CA SER A 4 23.51 3.42 0.62
C SER A 4 23.58 2.33 -0.46
N ALA A 5 22.48 1.62 -0.69
CA ALA A 5 22.33 0.69 -1.81
C ALA A 5 21.80 1.37 -3.10
N GLY A 6 21.67 2.69 -3.11
CA GLY A 6 21.14 3.44 -4.26
C GLY A 6 19.61 3.39 -4.40
N LEU A 7 18.92 2.82 -3.40
CA LEU A 7 17.47 2.70 -3.40
C LEU A 7 16.81 3.92 -2.76
N LYS A 8 15.57 4.22 -3.16
CA LYS A 8 14.72 5.20 -2.49
C LYS A 8 14.05 4.57 -1.29
N LEU A 9 13.83 5.38 -0.25
CA LEU A 9 13.14 4.96 0.97
C LEU A 9 11.70 5.48 0.96
N TRP A 10 10.76 4.54 1.00
CA TRP A 10 9.35 4.82 1.23
C TRP A 10 8.97 4.35 2.64
N VAL A 11 8.36 5.24 3.43
CA VAL A 11 7.93 4.98 4.81
C VAL A 11 6.42 5.11 4.91
N THR A 12 5.78 4.12 5.51
CA THR A 12 4.31 4.02 5.63
C THR A 12 3.85 3.95 7.10
N PRO A 13 3.80 5.07 7.84
CA PRO A 13 3.24 5.07 9.18
C PRO A 13 1.75 4.72 9.15
N HIS A 14 1.36 3.64 9.79
CA HIS A 14 -0.04 3.24 9.91
C HIS A 14 -0.79 4.01 11.01
N TYR A 15 -0.06 4.64 11.95
CA TYR A 15 -0.61 5.26 13.15
C TYR A 15 -1.45 4.28 13.98
N SER A 16 -1.02 3.04 14.02
CA SER A 16 -1.64 1.92 14.72
C SER A 16 -0.56 0.99 15.26
N ASP A 17 -0.87 0.17 16.27
CA ASP A 17 0.00 -0.92 16.74
C ASP A 17 -0.19 -2.21 15.92
N THR A 18 -1.13 -2.20 14.98
CA THR A 18 -1.46 -3.31 14.09
C THR A 18 -1.44 -2.85 12.62
N TRP A 19 -1.56 -3.80 11.70
CA TRP A 19 -1.81 -3.47 10.30
C TRP A 19 -3.14 -2.71 10.20
N ALA A 20 -3.09 -1.45 9.73
CA ALA A 20 -4.29 -0.68 9.47
C ALA A 20 -4.80 -0.98 8.06
N ASP A 21 -6.11 -1.19 7.94
CA ASP A 21 -6.85 -1.40 6.70
C ASP A 21 -8.19 -0.64 6.77
N PRO A 22 -9.03 -0.64 5.70
CA PRO A 22 -10.29 0.10 5.74
C PRO A 22 -11.25 -0.29 6.87
N GLY A 23 -11.12 -1.50 7.44
CA GLY A 23 -11.91 -2.01 8.55
C GLY A 23 -11.27 -1.83 9.94
N ALA A 24 -9.95 -1.59 10.01
CA ALA A 24 -9.17 -1.61 11.25
C ALA A 24 -8.25 -0.37 11.35
N GLN A 25 -8.82 0.77 11.78
CA GLN A 25 -8.13 2.06 11.87
C GLN A 25 -8.01 2.55 13.32
N ASN A 26 -7.74 1.62 14.25
CA ASN A 26 -7.60 1.96 15.66
C ASN A 26 -6.27 2.71 15.93
N PRO A 27 -6.29 3.73 16.79
CA PRO A 27 -5.07 4.39 17.23
C PRO A 27 -4.18 3.43 18.04
N PRO A 28 -2.87 3.73 18.17
CA PRO A 28 -1.99 3.00 19.08
C PRO A 28 -2.55 2.98 20.50
N VAL A 29 -2.32 1.89 21.23
CA VAL A 29 -2.75 1.78 22.65
C VAL A 29 -2.22 2.94 23.49
N ALA A 30 -1.01 3.42 23.20
CA ALA A 30 -0.42 4.57 23.85
C ALA A 30 -1.19 5.91 23.63
N TRP A 31 -2.05 5.97 22.62
CA TRP A 31 -2.91 7.13 22.32
C TRP A 31 -4.37 6.89 22.73
N SER A 32 -4.67 5.72 23.29
CA SER A 32 -6.02 5.37 23.74
C SER A 32 -6.52 6.35 24.80
N GLY A 33 -7.75 6.83 24.63
CA GLY A 33 -8.37 7.78 25.57
C GLY A 33 -7.91 9.23 25.44
N LEU A 34 -6.99 9.55 24.52
CA LEU A 34 -6.67 10.94 24.19
C LEU A 34 -7.85 11.62 23.51
N ASP A 35 -8.06 12.90 23.83
CA ASP A 35 -8.98 13.72 23.06
C ASP A 35 -8.41 14.06 21.67
N TYR A 36 -9.25 14.61 20.82
CA TYR A 36 -8.88 14.92 19.44
C TYR A 36 -7.65 15.85 19.32
N VAL A 37 -7.54 16.86 20.19
CA VAL A 37 -6.44 17.83 20.15
C VAL A 37 -5.12 17.13 20.41
N ASN A 38 -5.08 16.27 21.43
CA ASN A 38 -3.90 15.49 21.76
C ASN A 38 -3.56 14.47 20.67
N VAL A 39 -4.55 13.79 20.07
CA VAL A 39 -4.32 12.87 18.91
C VAL A 39 -3.71 13.63 17.73
N ARG A 40 -4.25 14.79 17.38
CA ARG A 40 -3.72 15.64 16.30
C ARG A 40 -2.26 16.04 16.55
N ASP A 41 -1.95 16.46 17.78
CA ASP A 41 -0.59 16.85 18.14
C ASP A 41 0.37 15.63 18.09
N LYS A 42 -0.10 14.44 18.48
CA LYS A 42 0.64 13.17 18.33
C LYS A 42 0.91 12.81 16.88
N VAL A 43 -0.04 13.02 15.97
CA VAL A 43 0.19 12.81 14.54
C VAL A 43 1.32 13.71 14.03
N TYR A 44 1.30 15.00 14.39
CA TYR A 44 2.37 15.93 14.02
C TYR A 44 3.73 15.46 14.57
N GLU A 45 3.83 15.24 15.90
CA GLU A 45 5.07 14.84 16.55
C GLU A 45 5.65 13.55 15.97
N HIS A 46 4.82 12.53 15.82
CA HIS A 46 5.24 11.22 15.30
C HIS A 46 5.73 11.31 13.84
N THR A 47 4.96 11.99 12.99
CA THR A 47 5.31 12.16 11.58
C THR A 47 6.59 12.97 11.43
N ALA A 48 6.75 14.08 12.16
CA ALA A 48 7.96 14.88 12.14
C ALA A 48 9.20 14.07 12.61
N ASN A 49 9.06 13.31 13.69
CA ASN A 49 10.15 12.47 14.21
C ASN A 49 10.57 11.38 13.22
N ILE A 50 9.62 10.66 12.63
CA ILE A 50 9.92 9.63 11.61
C ILE A 50 10.60 10.27 10.40
N THR A 51 10.08 11.40 9.93
CA THR A 51 10.64 12.12 8.78
C THR A 51 12.07 12.58 9.07
N ALA A 52 12.32 13.14 10.25
CA ALA A 52 13.67 13.60 10.64
C ALA A 52 14.67 12.44 10.77
N ILE A 53 14.26 11.34 11.40
CA ILE A 53 15.16 10.20 11.69
C ILE A 53 15.45 9.40 10.42
N LEU A 54 14.42 9.08 9.63
CA LEU A 54 14.55 8.19 8.48
C LEU A 54 14.90 8.94 7.20
N ASN A 55 14.63 10.26 7.14
CA ASN A 55 14.86 11.09 5.96
C ASN A 55 14.34 10.42 4.66
N PRO A 56 13.05 10.07 4.57
CA PRO A 56 12.50 9.28 3.47
C PRO A 56 12.44 10.09 2.16
N ASP A 57 12.41 9.36 1.03
CA ASP A 57 12.10 9.95 -0.28
C ASP A 57 10.58 10.06 -0.48
N PHE A 58 9.84 9.10 0.09
CA PHE A 58 8.37 9.05 0.09
C PHE A 58 7.87 8.75 1.50
N ILE A 59 6.82 9.44 1.91
CA ILE A 59 6.13 9.17 3.18
C ILE A 59 4.62 9.13 2.96
N GLN A 60 4.00 8.07 3.43
CA GLN A 60 2.56 7.86 3.35
C GLN A 60 1.91 8.30 4.66
N ILE A 61 0.84 9.07 4.60
CA ILE A 61 0.09 9.50 5.80
C ILE A 61 -1.11 8.57 5.99
N GLY A 62 -0.99 7.63 6.91
CA GLY A 62 -1.95 6.55 7.13
C GLY A 62 -1.85 5.45 6.08
N ASN A 63 -2.58 4.35 6.28
CA ASN A 63 -2.67 3.25 5.33
C ASN A 63 -4.14 2.96 5.03
N GLU A 64 -4.48 2.86 3.72
CA GLU A 64 -5.83 2.51 3.25
C GLU A 64 -6.94 3.30 3.96
N VAL A 65 -6.83 4.63 3.93
CA VAL A 65 -7.67 5.54 4.72
C VAL A 65 -9.07 5.79 4.11
N ASN A 66 -9.64 4.80 3.44
CA ASN A 66 -10.96 4.84 2.80
C ASN A 66 -12.05 5.38 3.72
N ASN A 67 -12.09 4.87 4.94
CA ASN A 67 -13.05 5.23 5.97
C ASN A 67 -12.48 6.23 7.00
N GLY A 68 -11.27 6.74 6.73
CA GLY A 68 -10.49 7.56 7.65
C GLY A 68 -9.44 6.75 8.40
N PHE A 69 -8.82 7.33 9.44
CA PHE A 69 -7.85 6.68 10.30
C PHE A 69 -7.91 7.24 11.74
N LEU A 70 -7.28 6.58 12.70
CA LEU A 70 -7.27 6.98 14.11
C LEU A 70 -8.70 7.11 14.69
N PHE A 71 -9.48 6.04 14.57
CA PHE A 71 -10.87 6.03 15.06
C PHE A 71 -10.96 6.23 16.59
N PRO A 72 -12.02 6.92 17.08
CA PRO A 72 -13.16 7.48 16.33
C PRO A 72 -12.91 8.86 15.72
N HIS A 73 -11.80 9.53 16.04
CA HIS A 73 -11.57 10.94 15.72
C HIS A 73 -11.50 11.20 14.22
N GLY A 74 -10.72 10.41 13.48
CA GLY A 74 -10.56 10.56 12.05
C GLY A 74 -11.49 9.67 11.20
N ASN A 75 -12.63 9.22 11.74
CA ASN A 75 -13.61 8.50 10.94
C ASN A 75 -14.33 9.46 9.98
N ILE A 76 -14.16 9.26 8.67
CA ILE A 76 -14.66 10.19 7.64
C ILE A 76 -16.19 10.31 7.63
N HIS A 77 -16.91 9.25 8.01
CA HIS A 77 -18.37 9.23 8.02
C HIS A 77 -18.98 9.99 9.21
N HIS A 78 -18.24 10.12 10.30
CA HIS A 78 -18.70 10.77 11.51
C HIS A 78 -18.02 12.10 11.78
N ASN A 79 -16.73 12.23 11.42
CA ASN A 79 -15.87 13.35 11.74
C ASN A 79 -15.03 13.79 10.54
N LYS A 80 -15.67 14.03 9.36
CA LYS A 80 -14.95 14.39 8.12
C LYS A 80 -13.97 15.56 8.30
N THR A 81 -14.34 16.58 9.07
CA THR A 81 -13.46 17.72 9.32
C THR A 81 -12.21 17.30 10.08
N GLN A 82 -12.35 16.49 11.12
CA GLN A 82 -11.20 16.00 11.89
C GLN A 82 -10.31 15.08 11.04
N PHE A 83 -10.90 14.22 10.19
CA PHE A 83 -10.16 13.41 9.22
C PHE A 83 -9.28 14.28 8.32
N MET A 84 -9.85 15.31 7.71
CA MET A 84 -9.12 16.24 6.84
C MET A 84 -8.00 16.97 7.59
N GLU A 85 -8.26 17.42 8.81
CA GLU A 85 -7.27 18.08 9.66
C GLU A 85 -6.12 17.14 10.06
N LEU A 86 -6.40 15.86 10.33
CA LEU A 86 -5.37 14.85 10.63
C LEU A 86 -4.46 14.60 9.42
N LEU A 87 -5.00 14.52 8.22
CA LEU A 87 -4.18 14.46 7.01
C LEU A 87 -3.33 15.72 6.82
N GLN A 88 -3.95 16.91 6.99
CA GLN A 88 -3.24 18.20 6.86
C GLN A 88 -2.11 18.33 7.87
N ILE A 89 -2.32 17.95 9.13
CA ILE A 89 -1.28 18.07 10.15
C ILE A 89 -0.13 17.08 9.94
N GLY A 90 -0.44 15.85 9.45
CA GLY A 90 0.59 14.90 9.03
C GLY A 90 1.41 15.45 7.86
N SER A 91 0.75 15.97 6.83
CA SER A 91 1.42 16.62 5.68
C SER A 91 2.27 17.82 6.11
N LYS A 92 1.72 18.68 6.98
CA LYS A 92 2.46 19.82 7.55
C LYS A 92 3.72 19.37 8.29
N ALA A 93 3.65 18.29 9.08
CA ALA A 93 4.80 17.77 9.80
C ALA A 93 5.91 17.33 8.85
N VAL A 94 5.56 16.71 7.71
CA VAL A 94 6.54 16.36 6.66
C VAL A 94 7.16 17.59 6.05
N ARG A 95 6.35 18.58 5.62
CA ARG A 95 6.87 19.82 4.99
C ARG A 95 7.75 20.64 5.92
N ASP A 96 7.42 20.70 7.21
CA ASP A 96 8.23 21.40 8.22
C ASP A 96 9.59 20.72 8.46
N THR A 97 9.70 19.42 8.16
CA THR A 97 10.85 18.58 8.52
C THR A 97 11.73 18.23 7.31
N SER A 98 11.13 18.07 6.13
CA SER A 98 11.83 17.67 4.91
C SER A 98 11.41 18.51 3.71
N VAL A 99 12.42 19.01 2.96
CA VAL A 99 12.19 19.78 1.73
C VAL A 99 12.05 18.91 0.48
N HIS A 100 12.31 17.61 0.59
CA HIS A 100 12.35 16.70 -0.56
C HIS A 100 11.42 15.49 -0.46
N ALA A 101 10.99 15.12 0.75
CA ALA A 101 10.07 13.99 0.91
C ALA A 101 8.73 14.25 0.23
N ARG A 102 8.32 13.30 -0.62
CA ARG A 102 7.02 13.36 -1.30
C ARG A 102 5.97 12.68 -0.43
N ILE A 103 4.82 13.32 -0.30
CA ILE A 103 3.72 12.87 0.55
C ILE A 103 2.73 12.07 -0.26
N MET A 104 2.35 10.90 0.25
CA MET A 104 1.34 10.03 -0.34
C MET A 104 0.13 9.91 0.58
N ILE A 105 -1.06 9.88 -0.02
CA ILE A 105 -2.30 9.42 0.60
C ILE A 105 -2.70 8.11 -0.07
N HIS A 106 -3.12 7.12 0.72
CA HIS A 106 -3.35 5.75 0.27
C HIS A 106 -4.79 5.33 0.48
N TYR A 107 -5.40 4.78 -0.59
CA TYR A 107 -6.78 4.29 -0.65
C TYR A 107 -6.80 2.84 -1.15
N ALA A 108 -7.62 1.98 -0.56
CA ALA A 108 -7.78 0.59 -0.99
C ALA A 108 -8.82 0.45 -2.10
N GLY A 109 -8.40 -0.09 -3.24
CA GLY A 109 -9.29 -0.45 -4.34
C GLY A 109 -9.54 0.64 -5.36
N LEU A 110 -10.42 0.31 -6.32
CA LEU A 110 -10.73 1.15 -7.48
C LEU A 110 -12.04 1.91 -7.30
N GLU A 111 -13.02 1.26 -6.64
CA GLU A 111 -14.35 1.82 -6.46
C GLU A 111 -14.29 3.06 -5.57
N PHE A 112 -14.88 4.17 -6.02
CA PHE A 112 -14.86 5.47 -5.34
C PHE A 112 -13.48 6.10 -5.11
N ALA A 113 -12.38 5.55 -5.66
CA ALA A 113 -11.06 6.12 -5.49
C ALA A 113 -10.96 7.54 -6.06
N THR A 114 -11.43 7.77 -7.29
CA THR A 114 -11.41 9.10 -7.92
C THR A 114 -12.15 10.15 -7.08
N PRO A 115 -13.43 9.99 -6.70
CA PRO A 115 -14.11 10.97 -5.86
C PRO A 115 -13.52 11.11 -4.44
N PHE A 116 -12.86 10.08 -3.90
CA PHE A 116 -12.12 10.21 -2.65
C PHE A 116 -10.99 11.23 -2.78
N PHE A 117 -10.12 11.06 -3.78
CA PHE A 117 -8.99 11.95 -4.00
C PHE A 117 -9.41 13.37 -4.43
N GLU A 118 -10.47 13.52 -5.24
CA GLU A 118 -11.08 14.81 -5.57
C GLU A 118 -11.51 15.60 -4.32
N ASN A 119 -11.99 14.91 -3.30
CA ASN A 119 -12.42 15.54 -2.05
C ASN A 119 -11.25 16.01 -1.16
N LEU A 120 -9.99 15.65 -1.46
CA LEU A 120 -8.80 16.03 -0.68
C LEU A 120 -8.19 17.37 -1.08
N THR A 121 -8.95 18.30 -1.68
CA THR A 121 -8.45 19.58 -2.20
C THR A 121 -7.73 20.45 -1.19
N SER A 122 -8.03 20.33 0.09
CA SER A 122 -7.39 21.10 1.18
C SER A 122 -6.16 20.40 1.78
N VAL A 123 -5.86 19.17 1.38
CA VAL A 123 -4.70 18.40 1.87
C VAL A 123 -3.51 18.63 0.94
N ASP A 124 -2.37 18.98 1.52
CA ASP A 124 -1.11 19.06 0.76
C ASP A 124 -0.49 17.65 0.64
N TYR A 125 -0.61 17.05 -0.54
CA TYR A 125 0.02 15.78 -0.89
C TYR A 125 0.50 15.78 -2.33
N ASP A 126 1.40 14.86 -2.69
CA ASP A 126 2.04 14.79 -4.00
C ASP A 126 1.55 13.59 -4.82
N ILE A 127 1.20 12.49 -4.16
CA ILE A 127 0.95 11.18 -4.77
C ILE A 127 -0.35 10.59 -4.24
N ALA A 128 -1.22 10.17 -5.15
CA ALA A 128 -2.38 9.32 -4.85
C ALA A 128 -1.97 7.84 -5.03
N GLY A 129 -1.96 7.08 -3.95
CA GLY A 129 -1.67 5.65 -3.97
C GLY A 129 -2.93 4.83 -3.83
N ILE A 130 -3.04 3.74 -4.58
CA ILE A 130 -4.15 2.78 -4.42
C ILE A 130 -3.62 1.37 -4.22
N SER A 131 -4.30 0.55 -3.38
CA SER A 131 -4.10 -0.90 -3.37
C SER A 131 -4.88 -1.54 -4.51
N TYR A 132 -4.27 -2.51 -5.17
CA TYR A 132 -4.97 -3.36 -6.12
C TYR A 132 -4.66 -4.83 -5.89
N TYR A 133 -5.70 -5.57 -5.51
CA TYR A 133 -5.68 -7.02 -5.38
C TYR A 133 -6.91 -7.57 -6.12
N PRO A 134 -6.77 -8.47 -7.11
CA PRO A 134 -7.89 -8.94 -7.93
C PRO A 134 -9.06 -9.51 -7.13
N PHE A 135 -8.78 -10.19 -6.03
CA PHE A 135 -9.81 -10.80 -5.18
C PHE A 135 -10.75 -9.77 -4.56
N TRP A 136 -10.23 -8.63 -4.08
CA TRP A 136 -11.04 -7.62 -3.41
C TRP A 136 -11.48 -6.47 -4.32
N HIS A 137 -10.70 -6.18 -5.37
CA HIS A 137 -10.86 -4.94 -6.15
C HIS A 137 -11.30 -5.18 -7.59
N GLY A 138 -11.64 -6.45 -7.93
CA GLY A 138 -12.08 -6.83 -9.29
C GLY A 138 -10.94 -7.28 -10.20
N LYS A 139 -11.31 -8.01 -11.24
CA LYS A 139 -10.35 -8.79 -12.05
C LYS A 139 -9.91 -8.10 -13.35
N SER A 140 -10.16 -6.80 -13.51
CA SER A 140 -9.77 -6.05 -14.71
C SER A 140 -8.54 -5.20 -14.43
N ILE A 141 -7.38 -5.59 -14.95
CA ILE A 141 -6.15 -4.80 -14.88
C ILE A 141 -6.30 -3.49 -15.68
N GLN A 142 -6.96 -3.53 -16.85
CA GLN A 142 -7.27 -2.32 -17.61
C GLN A 142 -8.01 -1.27 -16.78
N ARG A 143 -8.97 -1.70 -15.93
CA ARG A 143 -9.70 -0.77 -15.06
C ARG A 143 -8.79 -0.08 -14.03
N VAL A 144 -7.67 -0.70 -13.68
CA VAL A 144 -6.64 -0.06 -12.82
C VAL A 144 -6.04 1.13 -13.55
N GLY A 145 -5.56 0.95 -14.78
CA GLY A 145 -5.01 2.02 -15.61
C GLY A 145 -6.02 3.17 -15.81
N GLU A 146 -7.28 2.84 -16.16
CA GLU A 146 -8.37 3.82 -16.29
C GLU A 146 -8.58 4.63 -15.00
N THR A 147 -8.67 3.95 -13.83
CA THR A 147 -8.87 4.63 -12.54
C THR A 147 -7.68 5.55 -12.19
N LEU A 148 -6.45 5.09 -12.39
CA LEU A 148 -5.27 5.92 -12.16
C LEU A 148 -5.25 7.13 -13.08
N GLN A 149 -5.63 6.98 -14.35
CA GLN A 149 -5.73 8.08 -15.30
C GLN A 149 -6.81 9.09 -14.89
N GLU A 150 -7.97 8.63 -14.42
CA GLU A 150 -9.03 9.48 -13.87
C GLU A 150 -8.52 10.28 -12.66
N ILE A 151 -7.90 9.62 -11.68
CA ILE A 151 -7.34 10.28 -10.48
C ILE A 151 -6.29 11.33 -10.89
N ALA A 152 -5.36 10.98 -11.77
CA ALA A 152 -4.31 11.89 -12.22
C ALA A 152 -4.88 13.12 -12.94
N ALA A 153 -5.90 12.95 -13.78
CA ALA A 153 -6.55 14.02 -14.52
C ALA A 153 -7.30 14.99 -13.58
N GLU A 154 -8.09 14.46 -12.65
CA GLU A 154 -8.95 15.27 -11.78
C GLU A 154 -8.16 15.97 -10.66
N THR A 155 -7.08 15.36 -10.17
CA THR A 155 -6.32 15.89 -9.02
C THR A 155 -5.03 16.60 -9.42
N ASN A 156 -4.54 16.37 -10.64
CA ASN A 156 -3.20 16.78 -11.10
C ASN A 156 -2.07 16.24 -10.20
N LYS A 157 -2.26 15.07 -9.57
CA LYS A 157 -1.28 14.37 -8.72
C LYS A 157 -0.61 13.25 -9.50
N ASP A 158 0.58 12.84 -9.04
CA ASP A 158 1.15 11.59 -9.49
C ASP A 158 0.40 10.42 -8.85
N VAL A 159 0.40 9.28 -9.53
CA VAL A 159 -0.36 8.09 -9.11
C VAL A 159 0.54 6.86 -9.04
N ILE A 160 0.22 5.93 -8.14
CA ILE A 160 0.99 4.70 -7.93
C ILE A 160 0.08 3.57 -7.45
N ILE A 161 0.41 2.35 -7.80
CA ILE A 161 -0.09 1.18 -7.05
C ILE A 161 0.74 1.04 -5.78
N ALA A 162 0.16 1.43 -4.64
CA ALA A 162 0.83 1.42 -3.34
C ALA A 162 0.96 -0.01 -2.78
N GLU A 163 0.03 -0.89 -3.13
CA GLU A 163 0.07 -2.31 -2.75
C GLU A 163 -0.52 -3.18 -3.85
N THR A 164 0.15 -4.30 -4.12
CA THR A 164 -0.36 -5.43 -4.92
C THR A 164 0.42 -6.69 -4.59
N ALA A 165 -0.19 -7.85 -4.77
CA ALA A 165 0.46 -9.15 -4.75
C ALA A 165 -0.31 -10.13 -5.63
N TYR A 166 0.33 -11.23 -6.04
CA TYR A 166 -0.29 -12.28 -6.83
C TYR A 166 0.34 -13.64 -6.55
N PRO A 167 -0.45 -14.74 -6.49
CA PRO A 167 0.09 -16.03 -6.13
C PRO A 167 0.88 -16.68 -7.29
N PHE A 168 2.01 -17.32 -6.93
CA PHE A 168 2.75 -18.19 -7.84
C PHE A 168 2.27 -19.65 -7.79
N THR A 169 1.43 -19.99 -6.79
CA THR A 169 0.80 -21.30 -6.62
C THR A 169 -0.44 -21.16 -5.73
N LEU A 170 -1.35 -22.12 -5.78
CA LEU A 170 -2.43 -22.29 -4.78
C LEU A 170 -2.10 -23.37 -3.74
N ASP A 171 -0.93 -24.03 -3.85
CA ASP A 171 -0.45 -24.97 -2.87
C ASP A 171 -0.01 -24.28 -1.57
N TRP A 172 0.15 -25.08 -0.50
CA TRP A 172 0.54 -24.66 0.83
C TRP A 172 1.92 -25.20 1.18
N ASN A 173 2.75 -24.37 1.83
CA ASN A 173 4.07 -24.77 2.33
C ASN A 173 4.00 -25.24 3.78
N ASP A 174 3.07 -24.70 4.55
CA ASP A 174 2.79 -25.11 5.94
C ASP A 174 1.27 -25.25 6.14
N TRP A 175 0.81 -25.34 7.39
CA TRP A 175 -0.62 -25.45 7.71
C TRP A 175 -1.28 -24.08 7.96
N THR A 176 -0.56 -22.99 7.78
CA THR A 176 -1.14 -21.65 7.83
C THR A 176 -2.02 -21.43 6.61
N HIS A 177 -3.25 -20.98 6.84
CA HIS A 177 -4.19 -20.77 5.75
C HIS A 177 -3.77 -19.60 4.86
N ASN A 178 -3.55 -19.85 3.58
CA ASN A 178 -3.27 -18.84 2.59
C ASN A 178 -4.49 -17.96 2.31
N ILE A 179 -4.31 -16.63 2.28
CA ILE A 179 -5.39 -15.68 1.98
C ILE A 179 -5.90 -15.88 0.55
N ILE A 180 -5.00 -16.10 -0.41
CA ILE A 180 -5.34 -16.48 -1.78
C ILE A 180 -5.07 -17.98 -1.95
N GLY A 181 -6.13 -18.79 -1.95
CA GLY A 181 -6.03 -20.26 -1.95
C GLY A 181 -6.95 -20.95 -2.95
N SER A 182 -7.67 -20.20 -3.82
CA SER A 182 -8.62 -20.78 -4.77
C SER A 182 -8.65 -20.02 -6.10
N GLU A 183 -9.07 -20.73 -7.17
CA GLU A 183 -9.11 -20.21 -8.55
C GLU A 183 -10.09 -19.04 -8.72
N ASP A 184 -11.13 -18.96 -7.93
CA ASP A 184 -12.08 -17.85 -7.98
C ASP A 184 -11.51 -16.52 -7.44
N GLN A 185 -10.39 -16.56 -6.75
CA GLN A 185 -9.69 -15.39 -6.20
C GLN A 185 -8.66 -14.78 -7.17
N ILE A 186 -8.34 -15.47 -8.27
CA ILE A 186 -7.35 -15.06 -9.26
C ILE A 186 -7.98 -14.74 -10.61
N ILE A 187 -7.20 -14.21 -11.55
CA ILE A 187 -7.66 -13.88 -12.91
C ILE A 187 -7.35 -15.05 -13.84
N LEU A 188 -8.38 -15.75 -14.30
CA LEU A 188 -8.26 -16.87 -15.22
C LEU A 188 -9.04 -16.60 -16.52
N PRO A 189 -8.60 -17.14 -17.64
CA PRO A 189 -7.37 -17.98 -17.81
C PRO A 189 -6.07 -17.18 -17.97
N GLU A 190 -6.10 -15.85 -17.91
CA GLU A 190 -5.00 -14.96 -18.32
C GLU A 190 -3.77 -15.10 -17.41
N TYR A 191 -3.97 -15.18 -16.09
CA TYR A 191 -2.87 -15.25 -15.11
C TYR A 191 -3.11 -16.42 -14.15
N PRO A 192 -2.80 -17.69 -14.53
CA PRO A 192 -2.92 -18.82 -13.62
C PRO A 192 -1.93 -18.69 -12.44
N ALA A 193 -2.26 -19.26 -11.28
CA ALA A 193 -1.36 -19.31 -10.14
C ALA A 193 -0.15 -20.21 -10.47
N SER A 194 0.86 -19.61 -11.03
CA SER A 194 2.13 -20.21 -11.44
C SER A 194 3.22 -19.14 -11.40
N PRO A 195 4.52 -19.52 -11.33
CA PRO A 195 5.62 -18.56 -11.41
C PRO A 195 5.54 -17.63 -12.62
N GLN A 196 5.11 -18.16 -13.78
CA GLN A 196 4.93 -17.35 -14.98
C GLN A 196 3.69 -16.47 -14.90
N GLY A 197 2.56 -16.99 -14.43
CA GLY A 197 1.33 -16.19 -14.28
C GLY A 197 1.48 -15.05 -13.28
N GLN A 198 2.26 -15.25 -12.21
CA GLN A 198 2.63 -14.18 -11.27
C GLN A 198 3.45 -13.10 -11.98
N LEU A 199 4.46 -13.48 -12.76
CA LEU A 199 5.28 -12.54 -13.56
C LEU A 199 4.43 -11.78 -14.58
N ASP A 200 3.57 -12.47 -15.31
CA ASP A 200 2.74 -11.88 -16.36
C ASP A 200 1.75 -10.87 -15.77
N PHE A 201 1.09 -11.23 -14.66
CA PHE A 201 0.20 -10.31 -13.91
C PHE A 201 0.93 -9.03 -13.46
N VAL A 202 2.07 -9.18 -12.81
CA VAL A 202 2.84 -8.03 -12.28
C VAL A 202 3.38 -7.16 -13.42
N SER A 203 3.80 -7.79 -14.52
CA SER A 203 4.32 -7.08 -15.70
C SER A 203 3.23 -6.26 -16.39
N GLU A 204 2.04 -6.85 -16.57
CA GLU A 204 0.89 -6.15 -17.15
C GLU A 204 0.43 -5.00 -16.25
N LEU A 205 0.28 -5.24 -14.94
CA LEU A 205 -0.08 -4.20 -13.99
C LEU A 205 0.93 -3.05 -14.01
N LYS A 206 2.23 -3.36 -14.04
CA LYS A 206 3.30 -2.35 -14.19
C LYS A 206 3.11 -1.52 -15.45
N GLN A 207 2.81 -2.17 -16.58
CA GLN A 207 2.65 -1.47 -17.86
C GLN A 207 1.44 -0.53 -17.80
N GLU A 208 0.30 -0.98 -17.30
CA GLU A 208 -0.89 -0.14 -17.12
C GLU A 208 -0.60 1.13 -16.30
N VAL A 209 0.19 0.99 -15.22
CA VAL A 209 0.59 2.17 -14.42
C VAL A 209 1.52 3.10 -15.18
N LEU A 210 2.50 2.56 -15.92
CA LEU A 210 3.49 3.36 -16.65
C LEU A 210 2.89 4.05 -17.88
N ASP A 211 1.80 3.53 -18.44
CA ASP A 211 1.08 4.15 -19.55
C ASP A 211 0.25 5.38 -19.09
N VAL A 212 0.00 5.52 -17.80
CA VAL A 212 -0.58 6.75 -17.23
C VAL A 212 0.48 7.84 -17.21
N GLN A 213 0.17 9.02 -17.76
CA GLN A 213 1.12 10.14 -17.87
C GLN A 213 1.83 10.51 -16.55
N ARG A 214 1.15 10.31 -15.40
CA ARG A 214 1.65 10.59 -14.06
C ARG A 214 1.87 9.32 -13.23
N GLY A 215 1.90 8.15 -13.87
CA GLY A 215 2.12 6.87 -13.22
C GLY A 215 3.57 6.70 -12.79
N LEU A 216 3.79 6.33 -11.54
CA LEU A 216 5.12 6.17 -10.96
C LEU A 216 5.59 4.71 -10.93
N GLY A 217 4.68 3.74 -11.01
CA GLY A 217 4.97 2.32 -10.87
C GLY A 217 4.14 1.66 -9.77
N PHE A 218 4.71 0.65 -9.14
CA PHE A 218 4.01 -0.13 -8.11
C PHE A 218 4.92 -0.54 -6.96
N CYS A 219 4.32 -0.86 -5.80
CA CYS A 219 4.95 -1.53 -4.68
C CYS A 219 4.33 -2.92 -4.50
N TYR A 220 5.16 -3.94 -4.37
CA TYR A 220 4.72 -5.31 -4.15
C TYR A 220 4.62 -5.58 -2.65
N TRP A 221 3.46 -6.02 -2.19
CA TRP A 221 3.22 -6.31 -0.78
C TRP A 221 3.64 -7.73 -0.44
N GLY A 222 4.35 -7.89 0.67
CA GLY A 222 4.71 -9.21 1.18
C GLY A 222 5.72 -9.98 0.33
N ALA A 223 6.58 -9.29 -0.42
CA ALA A 223 7.58 -9.91 -1.26
C ALA A 223 8.46 -10.95 -0.54
N GLU A 224 8.75 -10.70 0.75
CA GLU A 224 9.58 -11.53 1.64
C GLU A 224 8.77 -12.44 2.58
N MET A 225 7.45 -12.43 2.53
CA MET A 225 6.58 -13.15 3.48
C MET A 225 6.49 -14.64 3.19
N VAL A 226 7.64 -15.33 3.21
CA VAL A 226 7.73 -16.79 3.08
C VAL A 226 7.28 -17.50 4.36
N SER A 227 7.00 -18.81 4.29
CA SER A 227 6.82 -19.65 5.47
C SER A 227 8.09 -19.64 6.33
N TRP A 228 7.95 -19.42 7.64
CA TRP A 228 9.09 -19.22 8.54
C TRP A 228 9.07 -20.06 9.81
N ASP A 229 7.91 -20.65 10.18
CA ASP A 229 7.68 -21.31 11.47
C ASP A 229 7.62 -22.84 11.36
N GLY A 230 8.09 -23.38 10.23
CA GLY A 230 8.16 -24.81 9.95
C GLY A 230 6.91 -25.40 9.29
N PRO A 231 6.99 -26.63 8.75
CA PRO A 231 6.00 -27.19 7.81
C PRO A 231 4.67 -27.58 8.47
N GLU A 232 4.59 -27.63 9.79
CA GLU A 232 3.37 -27.96 10.53
C GLU A 232 2.79 -26.72 11.26
N SER A 233 3.30 -25.52 10.98
CA SER A 233 2.85 -24.30 11.64
C SER A 233 1.46 -23.89 11.18
N PHE A 234 0.66 -23.40 12.12
CA PHE A 234 -0.60 -22.68 11.87
C PHE A 234 -0.46 -21.16 12.00
N ASN A 235 0.75 -20.66 12.31
CA ASN A 235 1.06 -19.26 12.54
C ASN A 235 2.24 -18.78 11.67
N GLY A 236 2.45 -19.40 10.52
CA GLY A 236 3.42 -18.96 9.52
C GLY A 236 2.92 -17.75 8.71
N SER A 237 3.23 -17.73 7.43
CA SER A 237 2.80 -16.64 6.56
C SER A 237 1.57 -17.00 5.75
N SER A 238 0.45 -16.30 5.97
CA SER A 238 -0.74 -16.41 5.10
C SER A 238 -0.55 -15.81 3.70
N TRP A 239 0.64 -15.26 3.42
CA TRP A 239 1.05 -14.68 2.13
C TRP A 239 2.16 -15.49 1.44
N GLU A 240 2.56 -16.62 1.99
CA GLU A 240 3.71 -17.39 1.51
C GLU A 240 3.66 -17.74 0.03
N ASN A 241 2.45 -18.01 -0.49
CA ASN A 241 2.23 -18.34 -1.90
C ASN A 241 2.16 -17.11 -2.83
N GLN A 242 2.28 -15.91 -2.26
CA GLN A 242 2.36 -14.64 -2.99
C GLN A 242 3.75 -13.98 -2.86
N ALA A 243 4.70 -14.57 -2.14
CA ALA A 243 6.06 -14.08 -2.04
C ALA A 243 6.77 -14.06 -3.41
N ILE A 244 7.89 -13.38 -3.51
CA ILE A 244 8.76 -13.43 -4.70
C ILE A 244 9.79 -14.55 -4.62
N PHE A 245 9.68 -15.41 -3.61
CA PHE A 245 10.47 -16.62 -3.43
C PHE A 245 9.53 -17.83 -3.39
N ASP A 246 9.98 -18.95 -3.98
CA ASP A 246 9.26 -20.21 -3.90
C ASP A 246 9.39 -20.86 -2.50
N PHE A 247 8.74 -22.01 -2.31
CA PHE A 247 8.75 -22.74 -1.04
C PHE A 247 10.14 -23.32 -0.67
N ASP A 248 11.09 -23.35 -1.61
CA ASP A 248 12.50 -23.68 -1.36
C ASP A 248 13.36 -22.42 -1.12
N SER A 249 12.75 -21.24 -0.97
CA SER A 249 13.40 -19.93 -0.83
C SER A 249 14.23 -19.51 -2.05
N ARG A 250 13.88 -19.99 -3.26
CA ARG A 250 14.52 -19.58 -4.51
C ARG A 250 13.77 -18.42 -5.11
N LEU A 251 14.51 -17.45 -5.64
CA LEU A 251 13.93 -16.27 -6.27
C LEU A 251 13.11 -16.66 -7.51
N LEU A 252 11.87 -16.19 -7.58
CA LEU A 252 10.93 -16.44 -8.66
C LEU A 252 11.14 -15.47 -9.84
N PRO A 253 10.69 -15.84 -11.06
CA PRO A 253 10.80 -14.99 -12.26
C PRO A 253 10.19 -13.60 -12.10
N VAL A 254 9.18 -13.43 -11.25
CA VAL A 254 8.53 -12.14 -10.96
C VAL A 254 9.51 -11.06 -10.50
N ALA A 255 10.65 -11.44 -9.93
CA ALA A 255 11.72 -10.51 -9.56
C ALA A 255 12.21 -9.66 -10.74
N GLY A 256 12.13 -10.18 -11.98
CA GLY A 256 12.44 -9.45 -13.21
C GLY A 256 11.52 -8.26 -13.49
N ALA A 257 10.29 -8.26 -12.97
CA ALA A 257 9.36 -7.14 -13.13
C ALA A 257 9.80 -5.89 -12.37
N PHE A 258 10.67 -6.00 -11.36
CA PHE A 258 11.16 -4.88 -10.55
C PHE A 258 12.29 -4.08 -11.21
N GLY A 259 12.68 -4.40 -12.45
CA GLY A 259 13.69 -3.65 -13.19
C GLY A 259 15.13 -3.96 -12.79
N PHE A 260 15.37 -5.06 -12.11
CA PHE A 260 16.71 -5.62 -11.99
C PHE A 260 17.11 -6.19 -13.35
N GLU A 261 17.68 -5.35 -14.23
CA GLU A 261 18.42 -5.89 -15.36
C GLU A 261 19.56 -6.72 -14.78
N SER A 262 19.57 -8.01 -15.11
CA SER A 262 20.70 -8.88 -14.83
C SER A 262 21.91 -8.30 -15.55
N SER A 263 22.81 -7.70 -14.80
CA SER A 263 24.14 -7.26 -15.26
C SER A 263 24.97 -8.44 -15.76
#